data_c189e08b1f271086ff7aa7a8cd580bd1
#
_entry.id   c189e08b1f271086ff7aa7a8cd580bd1
#
_cell.length_a   1.000
_cell.length_b   1.000
_cell.length_c   1.000
_cell.angle_alpha   90.00
_cell.angle_beta   90.00
_cell.angle_gamma   90.00
#
_symmetry.space_group_name_H-M   'P 1'
#
loop_
_entity.id
_entity.type
_entity.pdbx_description
1 polymer ?
#
loop_
_entity_poly.entity_id
_entity_poly.type
_entity_poly.pdbx_seq_one_letter_code
_entity_poly.pdbx_strand_id
1 'polypeptide(L)'
;MILGLSSNGPVGNITDILENCRFIICPIDYDERDFSGISGMVNGRPFIAVNTSMPAERQRFTLIHELAHLVFSFREEQNEERMVDGIAGAFLLPSEDILRELGPKRSDIRGDLRYIQREYGISMAATLMRARQVNIITKAVYEKP
;
A
#
# COMPACT_ATOMS: atom_id res chain seq x y z
N MET A 1 -0.34 16.86 -6.10
CA MET A 1 -0.36 15.73 -5.14
C MET A 1 0.16 16.21 -3.80
N ILE A 2 -0.49 15.83 -2.72
CA ILE A 2 -0.17 16.30 -1.35
C ILE A 2 1.27 16.00 -0.94
N LEU A 3 1.79 14.85 -1.36
CA LEU A 3 3.12 14.41 -0.97
C LEU A 3 4.24 14.83 -1.93
N GLY A 4 3.92 15.57 -2.99
CA GLY A 4 4.92 16.00 -3.98
C GLY A 4 5.58 14.87 -4.73
N LEU A 5 4.90 13.73 -4.88
CA LEU A 5 5.45 12.55 -5.53
C LEU A 5 5.29 12.59 -7.04
N SER A 6 6.18 11.90 -7.74
CA SER A 6 6.04 11.64 -9.16
C SER A 6 4.77 10.85 -9.42
N SER A 7 4.11 11.10 -10.55
CA SER A 7 2.93 10.34 -10.95
C SER A 7 3.26 8.95 -11.49
N ASN A 8 4.53 8.67 -11.77
CA ASN A 8 5.01 7.42 -12.37
C ASN A 8 6.15 6.83 -11.58
N GLY A 9 6.28 5.51 -11.63
CA GLY A 9 7.40 4.79 -11.06
C GLY A 9 7.25 4.49 -9.57
N PRO A 10 8.24 3.80 -9.00
CA PRO A 10 8.21 3.40 -7.59
C PRO A 10 8.23 4.61 -6.66
N VAL A 11 7.49 4.51 -5.58
CA VAL A 11 7.53 5.51 -4.51
C VAL A 11 8.79 5.29 -3.70
N GLY A 12 9.47 6.37 -3.32
CA GLY A 12 10.70 6.30 -2.52
C GLY A 12 10.43 5.98 -1.06
N ASN A 13 11.26 6.52 -0.16
CA ASN A 13 11.14 6.27 1.28
C ASN A 13 9.89 6.94 1.83
N ILE A 14 8.87 6.13 2.14
CA ILE A 14 7.58 6.61 2.62
C ILE A 14 7.72 7.36 3.94
N THR A 15 8.52 6.83 4.87
CA THR A 15 8.73 7.47 6.18
C THR A 15 9.26 8.88 6.02
N ASP A 16 10.32 9.06 5.22
CA ASP A 16 10.91 10.37 4.99
C ASP A 16 9.90 11.34 4.35
N ILE A 17 9.14 10.86 3.38
CA ILE A 17 8.12 11.66 2.70
C ILE A 17 7.09 12.16 3.70
N LEU A 18 6.57 11.25 4.54
CA LEU A 18 5.55 11.60 5.52
C LEU A 18 6.09 12.54 6.60
N GLU A 19 7.30 12.31 7.07
CA GLU A 19 7.92 13.20 8.05
C GLU A 19 8.14 14.60 7.48
N ASN A 20 8.52 14.70 6.21
CA ASN A 20 8.64 15.99 5.53
C ASN A 20 7.30 16.70 5.40
N CYS A 21 6.18 15.96 5.38
CA CYS A 21 4.83 16.51 5.39
C CYS A 21 4.28 16.74 6.80
N ARG A 22 5.15 16.67 7.82
CA ARG A 22 4.83 16.93 9.23
C ARG A 22 3.99 15.86 9.90
N PHE A 23 3.99 14.65 9.38
CA PHE A 23 3.45 13.49 10.08
C PHE A 23 4.46 13.01 11.13
N ILE A 24 3.96 12.58 12.28
CA ILE A 24 4.80 11.95 13.30
C ILE A 24 4.78 10.45 13.01
N ILE A 25 5.93 9.86 12.70
CA ILE A 25 6.05 8.43 12.45
C ILE A 25 6.69 7.77 13.66
N CYS A 26 5.97 6.82 14.25
CA CYS A 26 6.39 6.13 15.47
C CYS A 26 6.70 4.66 15.16
N PRO A 27 7.98 4.30 14.98
CA PRO A 27 8.32 2.89 14.83
C PRO A 27 8.17 2.16 16.16
N ILE A 28 7.50 1.02 16.17
CA ILE A 28 7.26 0.21 17.35
C ILE A 28 7.68 -1.22 17.05
N ASP A 29 8.62 -1.73 17.82
CA ASP A 29 9.04 -3.13 17.73
C ASP A 29 8.10 -3.96 18.61
N TYR A 30 7.16 -4.67 17.97
CA TYR A 30 6.11 -5.42 18.66
C TYR A 30 6.01 -6.82 18.08
N ASP A 31 6.18 -7.82 18.93
CA ASP A 31 6.30 -9.21 18.49
C ASP A 31 5.01 -9.84 17.96
N GLU A 32 3.85 -9.28 18.28
CA GLU A 32 2.58 -9.87 17.85
C GLU A 32 2.20 -9.43 16.44
N ARG A 33 1.80 -10.38 15.62
CA ARG A 33 1.53 -10.16 14.21
C ARG A 33 0.12 -9.66 13.92
N ASP A 34 -0.73 -9.57 14.92
CA ASP A 34 -2.07 -9.01 14.79
C ASP A 34 -2.07 -7.48 14.80
N PHE A 35 -0.93 -6.87 15.13
CA PHE A 35 -0.77 -5.42 15.09
C PHE A 35 0.19 -5.02 13.98
N SER A 36 -0.31 -4.32 12.96
CA SER A 36 0.51 -3.76 11.88
C SER A 36 0.81 -2.28 12.10
N GLY A 37 -0.19 -1.52 12.53
CA GLY A 37 -0.04 -0.10 12.79
C GLY A 37 -1.35 0.54 13.21
N ILE A 38 -1.26 1.75 13.71
CA ILE A 38 -2.42 2.58 14.05
C ILE A 38 -2.12 4.04 13.67
N SER A 39 -3.16 4.84 13.56
CA SER A 39 -3.03 6.25 13.27
C SER A 39 -3.98 7.08 14.13
N GLY A 40 -3.68 8.36 14.27
CA GLY A 40 -4.51 9.28 15.02
C GLY A 40 -3.94 10.68 15.01
N MET A 41 -4.45 11.50 15.94
CA MET A 41 -4.01 12.88 16.11
C MET A 41 -3.49 13.07 17.52
N VAL A 42 -2.38 13.79 17.64
CA VAL A 42 -1.84 14.19 18.94
C VAL A 42 -1.48 15.68 18.89
N ASN A 43 -2.10 16.47 19.74
CA ASN A 43 -1.91 17.92 19.77
C ASN A 43 -2.06 18.58 18.40
N GLY A 44 -3.07 18.14 17.62
CA GLY A 44 -3.36 18.67 16.29
C GLY A 44 -2.44 18.17 15.20
N ARG A 45 -1.53 17.26 15.49
CA ARG A 45 -0.62 16.69 14.49
C ARG A 45 -0.98 15.22 14.22
N PRO A 46 -0.99 14.82 12.95
CA PRO A 46 -1.24 13.42 12.63
C PRO A 46 -0.04 12.55 12.97
N PHE A 47 -0.32 11.36 13.50
CA PHE A 47 0.72 10.37 13.75
C PHE A 47 0.35 9.03 13.15
N ILE A 48 1.37 8.24 12.81
CA ILE A 48 1.22 6.85 12.38
C ILE A 48 2.24 6.04 13.16
N ALA A 49 1.75 5.05 13.90
CA ALA A 49 2.62 4.06 14.55
C ALA A 49 2.67 2.83 13.65
N VAL A 50 3.85 2.30 13.41
CA VAL A 50 4.05 1.15 12.51
C VAL A 50 4.86 0.08 13.23
N ASN A 51 4.41 -1.18 13.09
CA ASN A 51 5.12 -2.31 13.70
C ASN A 51 6.33 -2.69 12.84
N THR A 52 7.53 -2.41 13.37
CA THR A 52 8.78 -2.68 12.65
C THR A 52 9.21 -4.14 12.67
N SER A 53 8.51 -5.01 13.41
CA SER A 53 8.75 -6.46 13.33
C SER A 53 8.15 -7.08 12.07
N MET A 54 7.29 -6.35 11.36
CA MET A 54 6.71 -6.79 10.09
C MET A 54 7.71 -6.66 8.95
N PRO A 55 7.54 -7.44 7.85
CA PRO A 55 8.37 -7.26 6.66
C PRO A 55 8.31 -5.83 6.11
N ALA A 56 9.36 -5.40 5.42
CA ALA A 56 9.47 -4.04 4.91
C ALA A 56 8.29 -3.64 4.01
N GLU A 57 7.84 -4.55 3.14
CA GLU A 57 6.69 -4.30 2.25
C GLU A 57 5.41 -4.10 3.05
N ARG A 58 5.26 -4.85 4.13
CA ARG A 58 4.09 -4.70 5.02
C ARG A 58 4.12 -3.36 5.73
N GLN A 59 5.30 -2.93 6.18
CA GLN A 59 5.44 -1.63 6.82
C GLN A 59 5.08 -0.49 5.86
N ARG A 60 5.55 -0.55 4.62
CA ARG A 60 5.22 0.44 3.60
C ARG A 60 3.71 0.49 3.34
N PHE A 61 3.09 -0.66 3.18
CA PHE A 61 1.66 -0.77 2.96
C PHE A 61 0.89 -0.17 4.15
N THR A 62 1.30 -0.51 5.37
CA THR A 62 0.68 -0.01 6.60
C THR A 62 0.76 1.52 6.69
N LEU A 63 1.90 2.12 6.36
CA LEU A 63 2.04 3.57 6.38
C LEU A 63 1.03 4.26 5.48
N ILE A 64 0.84 3.76 4.27
CA ILE A 64 -0.12 4.34 3.32
C ILE A 64 -1.56 4.02 3.74
N HIS A 65 -1.81 2.80 4.23
CA HIS A 65 -3.12 2.40 4.77
C HIS A 65 -3.57 3.37 5.87
N GLU A 66 -2.69 3.63 6.84
CA GLU A 66 -2.99 4.53 7.94
C GLU A 66 -3.08 5.99 7.49
N LEU A 67 -2.25 6.39 6.54
CA LEU A 67 -2.36 7.71 5.92
C LEU A 67 -3.75 7.90 5.29
N ALA A 68 -4.26 6.88 4.60
CA ALA A 68 -5.57 6.95 3.97
C ALA A 68 -6.69 7.14 4.99
N HIS A 69 -6.61 6.48 6.16
CA HIS A 69 -7.55 6.73 7.24
C HIS A 69 -7.54 8.19 7.70
N LEU A 70 -6.39 8.83 7.68
CA LEU A 70 -6.25 10.21 8.17
C LEU A 70 -6.71 11.25 7.16
N VAL A 71 -6.52 11.02 5.86
CA VAL A 71 -6.77 12.04 4.84
C VAL A 71 -8.07 11.89 4.07
N PHE A 72 -8.69 10.72 4.09
CA PHE A 72 -9.96 10.49 3.38
C PHE A 72 -11.12 10.36 4.35
N SER A 73 -12.30 10.81 3.91
CA SER A 73 -13.55 10.63 4.64
C SER A 73 -14.38 9.56 3.93
N PHE A 74 -15.00 8.68 4.69
CA PHE A 74 -15.79 7.58 4.15
C PHE A 74 -17.24 7.66 4.67
N ARG A 75 -18.19 7.27 3.82
CA ARG A 75 -19.59 7.18 4.22
C ARG A 75 -19.81 5.93 5.05
N GLU A 76 -20.82 5.95 5.94
CA GLU A 76 -21.12 4.82 6.83
C GLU A 76 -21.36 3.51 6.08
N GLU A 77 -21.98 3.56 4.90
CA GLU A 77 -22.27 2.38 4.10
C GLU A 77 -21.05 1.80 3.40
N GLN A 78 -19.91 2.51 3.41
CA GLN A 78 -18.68 2.03 2.80
C GLN A 78 -17.87 1.21 3.80
N ASN A 79 -17.23 0.15 3.30
CA ASN A 79 -16.26 -0.60 4.10
C ASN A 79 -14.94 0.16 4.08
N GLU A 80 -14.67 0.93 5.14
CA GLU A 80 -13.49 1.79 5.21
C GLU A 80 -12.19 1.00 5.08
N GLU A 81 -12.06 -0.13 5.77
CA GLU A 81 -10.85 -0.96 5.71
C GLU A 81 -10.56 -1.44 4.28
N ARG A 82 -11.58 -1.87 3.57
CA ARG A 82 -11.43 -2.29 2.18
C ARG A 82 -11.05 -1.12 1.28
N MET A 83 -11.64 0.06 1.53
CA MET A 83 -11.33 1.26 0.76
C MET A 83 -9.88 1.69 0.95
N VAL A 84 -9.40 1.75 2.19
CA VAL A 84 -8.02 2.17 2.45
C VAL A 84 -7.00 1.15 1.95
N ASP A 85 -7.32 -0.14 1.99
CA ASP A 85 -6.47 -1.17 1.37
C ASP A 85 -6.34 -0.95 -0.14
N GLY A 86 -7.46 -0.65 -0.80
CA GLY A 86 -7.46 -0.35 -2.23
C GLY A 86 -6.64 0.91 -2.55
N ILE A 87 -6.76 1.94 -1.73
CA ILE A 87 -6.00 3.18 -1.88
C ILE A 87 -4.50 2.90 -1.70
N ALA A 88 -4.13 2.14 -0.68
CA ALA A 88 -2.73 1.80 -0.43
C ALA A 88 -2.12 1.04 -1.60
N GLY A 89 -2.83 0.04 -2.13
CA GLY A 89 -2.38 -0.71 -3.30
C GLY A 89 -2.22 0.18 -4.52
N ALA A 90 -3.19 1.06 -4.77
CA ALA A 90 -3.15 1.98 -5.90
C ALA A 90 -2.03 3.02 -5.77
N PHE A 91 -1.71 3.42 -4.54
CA PHE A 91 -0.62 4.35 -4.28
C PHE A 91 0.74 3.71 -4.56
N LEU A 92 0.95 2.49 -4.04
CA LEU A 92 2.23 1.79 -4.19
C LEU A 92 2.44 1.23 -5.59
N LEU A 93 1.36 0.86 -6.27
CA LEU A 93 1.43 0.29 -7.62
C LEU A 93 0.29 0.85 -8.47
N PRO A 94 0.45 2.09 -8.97
CA PRO A 94 -0.58 2.73 -9.80
C PRO A 94 -0.94 1.92 -11.05
N SER A 95 -2.14 2.15 -11.57
CA SER A 95 -2.64 1.43 -12.76
C SER A 95 -1.69 1.52 -13.95
N GLU A 96 -1.13 2.69 -14.21
CA GLU A 96 -0.19 2.87 -15.31
C GLU A 96 1.07 2.02 -15.14
N ASP A 97 1.57 1.94 -13.90
CA ASP A 97 2.78 1.19 -13.61
C ASP A 97 2.56 -0.32 -13.75
N ILE A 98 1.49 -0.85 -13.16
CA ILE A 98 1.23 -2.29 -13.25
C ILE A 98 0.91 -2.71 -14.69
N LEU A 99 0.20 -1.85 -15.44
CA LEU A 99 -0.06 -2.11 -16.87
C LEU A 99 1.23 -2.13 -17.68
N ARG A 100 2.15 -1.22 -17.39
CA ARG A 100 3.44 -1.20 -18.07
C ARG A 100 4.26 -2.45 -17.76
N GLU A 101 4.26 -2.88 -16.50
CA GLU A 101 5.05 -4.03 -16.07
C GLU A 101 4.48 -5.36 -16.56
N LEU A 102 3.15 -5.52 -16.58
CA LEU A 102 2.51 -6.80 -16.85
C LEU A 102 1.76 -6.87 -18.18
N GLY A 103 1.38 -5.72 -18.76
CA GLY A 103 0.49 -5.67 -19.91
C GLY A 103 -0.97 -5.81 -19.49
N PRO A 104 -1.92 -5.65 -20.45
CA PRO A 104 -3.34 -5.51 -20.13
C PRO A 104 -4.05 -6.81 -19.75
N LYS A 105 -3.56 -7.96 -20.19
CA LYS A 105 -4.17 -9.27 -19.90
C LYS A 105 -3.09 -10.33 -19.72
N ARG A 106 -3.20 -11.06 -18.61
CA ARG A 106 -2.26 -12.14 -18.31
C ARG A 106 -3.00 -13.34 -17.73
N SER A 107 -2.56 -14.52 -18.09
CA SER A 107 -3.07 -15.76 -17.52
C SER A 107 -2.24 -16.24 -16.34
N ASP A 108 -1.02 -15.71 -16.18
CA ASP A 108 -0.13 -16.04 -15.07
C ASP A 108 0.86 -14.89 -14.91
N ILE A 109 1.02 -14.42 -13.68
CA ILE A 109 1.98 -13.35 -13.35
C ILE A 109 2.96 -13.78 -12.27
N ARG A 110 2.95 -15.05 -11.86
CA ARG A 110 3.79 -15.53 -10.73
C ARG A 110 5.28 -15.29 -10.95
N GLY A 111 5.73 -15.38 -12.19
CA GLY A 111 7.12 -15.11 -12.54
C GLY A 111 7.53 -13.64 -12.41
N ASP A 112 6.56 -12.73 -12.40
CA ASP A 112 6.80 -11.29 -12.33
C ASP A 112 6.72 -10.74 -10.92
N LEU A 113 6.11 -11.48 -9.98
CA LEU A 113 5.78 -10.97 -8.65
C LEU A 113 7.02 -10.54 -7.85
N ARG A 114 8.09 -11.32 -7.93
CA ARG A 114 9.32 -11.02 -7.19
C ARG A 114 9.99 -9.74 -7.71
N TYR A 115 9.99 -9.54 -9.01
CA TYR A 115 10.53 -8.32 -9.61
C TYR A 115 9.74 -7.10 -9.15
N ILE A 116 8.39 -7.18 -9.21
CA ILE A 116 7.52 -6.08 -8.81
C ILE A 116 7.69 -5.78 -7.31
N GLN A 117 7.77 -6.82 -6.48
CA GLN A 117 8.01 -6.65 -5.04
C GLN A 117 9.30 -5.86 -4.79
N ARG A 118 10.35 -6.23 -5.47
CA ARG A 118 11.66 -5.59 -5.29
C ARG A 118 11.68 -4.16 -5.80
N GLU A 119 11.08 -3.91 -6.96
CA GLU A 119 11.12 -2.59 -7.59
C GLU A 119 10.15 -1.60 -6.96
N TYR A 120 8.98 -2.07 -6.54
CA TYR A 120 7.91 -1.20 -6.03
C TYR A 120 7.72 -1.25 -4.51
N GLY A 121 8.39 -2.19 -3.84
CA GLY A 121 8.24 -2.33 -2.40
C GLY A 121 6.84 -2.73 -1.97
N ILE A 122 6.16 -3.55 -2.77
CA ILE A 122 4.81 -4.05 -2.52
C ILE A 122 4.85 -5.58 -2.46
N SER A 123 4.09 -6.18 -1.54
CA SER A 123 4.10 -7.63 -1.39
C SER A 123 3.56 -8.36 -2.62
N MET A 124 3.95 -9.62 -2.78
CA MET A 124 3.43 -10.44 -3.88
C MET A 124 1.91 -10.60 -3.79
N ALA A 125 1.38 -10.78 -2.58
CA ALA A 125 -0.07 -10.90 -2.38
C ALA A 125 -0.80 -9.61 -2.77
N ALA A 126 -0.28 -8.46 -2.37
CA ALA A 126 -0.87 -7.17 -2.74
C ALA A 126 -0.78 -6.90 -4.23
N THR A 127 0.32 -7.35 -4.88
CA THR A 127 0.46 -7.25 -6.34
C THR A 127 -0.60 -8.06 -7.07
N LEU A 128 -0.84 -9.29 -6.61
CA LEU A 128 -1.91 -10.14 -7.18
C LEU A 128 -3.27 -9.47 -7.05
N MET A 129 -3.58 -8.96 -5.86
CA MET A 129 -4.84 -8.25 -5.62
C MET A 129 -4.97 -7.03 -6.55
N ARG A 130 -3.89 -6.26 -6.71
CA ARG A 130 -3.87 -5.09 -7.57
C ARG A 130 -4.10 -5.46 -9.03
N ALA A 131 -3.44 -6.52 -9.51
CA ALA A 131 -3.64 -7.02 -10.87
C ALA A 131 -5.10 -7.44 -11.12
N ARG A 132 -5.74 -8.02 -10.10
CA ARG A 132 -7.16 -8.38 -10.18
C ARG A 132 -8.04 -7.13 -10.23
N GLN A 133 -7.75 -6.13 -9.41
CA GLN A 133 -8.52 -4.88 -9.35
C GLN A 133 -8.53 -4.14 -10.68
N VAL A 134 -7.41 -4.13 -11.39
CA VAL A 134 -7.29 -3.44 -12.68
C VAL A 134 -7.56 -4.37 -13.87
N ASN A 135 -8.08 -5.57 -13.60
CA ASN A 135 -8.51 -6.53 -14.62
C ASN A 135 -7.39 -7.06 -15.54
N ILE A 136 -6.15 -7.09 -15.07
CA ILE A 136 -5.04 -7.74 -15.78
C ILE A 136 -5.20 -9.25 -15.67
N ILE A 137 -5.61 -9.76 -14.51
CA ILE A 137 -5.93 -11.16 -14.31
C ILE A 137 -7.39 -11.31 -13.92
N THR A 138 -7.96 -12.50 -14.21
CA THR A 138 -9.35 -12.81 -13.84
C THR A 138 -9.41 -13.29 -12.39
N LYS A 139 -10.63 -13.34 -11.84
CA LYS A 139 -10.86 -13.92 -10.52
C LYS A 139 -10.34 -15.36 -10.44
N ALA A 140 -10.56 -16.16 -11.50
CA ALA A 140 -10.09 -17.53 -11.54
C ALA A 140 -8.57 -17.64 -11.46
N VAL A 141 -7.86 -16.76 -12.15
CA VAL A 141 -6.39 -16.69 -12.09
C VAL A 141 -5.92 -16.25 -10.71
N TYR A 142 -6.58 -15.24 -10.14
CA TYR A 142 -6.26 -14.72 -8.80
C TYR A 142 -6.39 -15.81 -7.71
N GLU A 143 -7.45 -16.63 -7.80
CA GLU A 143 -7.72 -17.68 -6.81
C GLU A 143 -6.92 -18.95 -7.04
N LYS A 144 -6.15 -19.04 -8.12
CA LYS A 144 -5.35 -20.22 -8.45
C LYS A 144 -4.18 -20.34 -7.48
N PRO A 145 -3.98 -21.52 -6.83
CA PRO A 145 -2.88 -21.71 -5.91
C PRO A 145 -1.49 -21.62 -6.55
#